data_94cfb44d372ebf53ee01d04d631c4bd5
#
_entry.id   94cfb44d372ebf53ee01d04d631c4bd5
#
_cell.length_a   1.000
_cell.length_b   1.000
_cell.length_c   1.000
_cell.angle_alpha   90.00
_cell.angle_beta   90.00
_cell.angle_gamma   90.00
#
_symmetry.space_group_name_H-M   'P 1'
#
loop_
_entity.id
_entity.type
_entity.pdbx_description
1 polymer ?
#
loop_
_entity_poly.entity_id
_entity_poly.type
_entity_poly.pdbx_seq_one_letter_code
_entity_poly.pdbx_strand_id
1 'polypeptide(L)'
;MELTPFVVSGLMLCFLWSGFIRSGLGFGGLVLTLPFALMVVDSPLDIMPLAVVHAFVVGISTVFLRFRNVDWMQLLKMIKVMAIPVLFGLFGLITIPETWLLLLVFGVVLMYSVNYIRPFIQLKVGGWSNTLVLMLGGYLSGLALIGSPLIVAVAGHRIE
;
A
#
# COMPACT_ATOMS: atom_id res chain seq x y z
N MET A 1 -1.85 1.99 -22.68
CA MET A 1 -1.46 3.37 -22.26
C MET A 1 -0.62 4.02 -23.35
N GLU A 2 -1.04 5.15 -23.90
CA GLU A 2 -0.20 5.93 -24.83
C GLU A 2 0.76 6.81 -24.02
N LEU A 3 2.06 6.61 -24.22
CA LEU A 3 3.12 7.36 -23.52
C LEU A 3 3.33 8.74 -24.17
N THR A 4 2.36 9.64 -24.06
CA THR A 4 2.55 11.03 -24.46
C THR A 4 3.50 11.74 -23.48
N PRO A 5 4.22 12.80 -23.91
CA PRO A 5 5.08 13.57 -23.00
C PRO A 5 4.33 14.11 -21.77
N PHE A 6 3.05 14.41 -21.92
CA PHE A 6 2.18 14.86 -20.82
C PHE A 6 1.96 13.72 -19.79
N VAL A 7 1.63 12.52 -20.25
CA VAL A 7 1.42 11.35 -19.37
C VAL A 7 2.71 11.01 -18.63
N VAL A 8 3.84 11.00 -19.32
CA VAL A 8 5.14 10.70 -18.71
C VAL A 8 5.51 11.72 -17.63
N SER A 9 5.37 13.02 -17.91
CA SER A 9 5.68 14.07 -16.94
C SER A 9 4.72 14.05 -15.75
N GLY A 10 3.43 13.80 -15.98
CA GLY A 10 2.43 13.67 -14.93
C GLY A 10 2.72 12.48 -13.99
N LEU A 11 3.03 11.31 -14.56
CA LEU A 11 3.41 10.15 -13.78
C LEU A 11 4.71 10.35 -12.98
N MET A 12 5.72 11.00 -13.59
CA MET A 12 6.95 11.35 -12.87
C MET A 12 6.67 12.20 -11.64
N LEU A 13 5.85 13.23 -11.77
CA LEU A 13 5.44 14.07 -10.63
C LEU A 13 4.68 13.27 -9.58
N CYS A 14 3.76 12.40 -9.99
CA CYS A 14 3.01 11.53 -9.09
C CYS A 14 3.94 10.58 -8.30
N PHE A 15 4.92 9.97 -8.95
CA PHE A 15 5.85 9.07 -8.27
C PHE A 15 6.89 9.80 -7.41
N LEU A 16 7.33 10.99 -7.78
CA LEU A 16 8.12 11.87 -6.90
C LEU A 16 7.34 12.23 -5.64
N TRP A 17 6.08 12.62 -5.80
CA TRP A 17 5.17 12.89 -4.69
C TRP A 17 4.96 11.66 -3.79
N SER A 18 4.76 10.49 -4.40
CA SER A 18 4.67 9.22 -3.69
C SER A 18 5.91 8.92 -2.84
N GLY A 19 7.09 9.13 -3.42
CA GLY A 19 8.37 8.96 -2.71
C GLY A 19 8.52 9.93 -1.53
N PHE A 20 8.14 11.20 -1.73
CA PHE A 20 8.16 12.22 -0.68
C PHE A 20 7.23 11.87 0.49
N ILE A 21 5.98 11.51 0.21
CA ILE A 21 5.01 11.08 1.24
C ILE A 21 5.55 9.86 1.99
N ARG A 22 6.06 8.86 1.26
CA ARG A 22 6.57 7.64 1.89
C ARG A 22 7.79 7.91 2.77
N SER A 23 8.64 8.84 2.40
CA SER A 23 9.80 9.25 3.21
C SER A 23 9.39 9.97 4.50
N GLY A 24 8.33 10.79 4.44
CA GLY A 24 7.83 11.54 5.58
C GLY A 24 6.95 10.71 6.52
N LEU A 25 6.00 9.97 5.98
CA LEU A 25 5.00 9.21 6.76
C LEU A 25 5.40 7.74 7.00
N GLY A 26 6.39 7.23 6.26
CA GLY A 26 6.80 5.83 6.34
C GLY A 26 5.86 4.84 5.61
N PHE A 27 4.67 5.28 5.20
CA PHE A 27 3.66 4.46 4.53
C PHE A 27 2.76 5.32 3.62
N GLY A 28 1.87 4.67 2.86
CA GLY A 28 0.75 5.34 2.18
C GLY A 28 1.13 6.15 0.92
N GLY A 29 2.39 6.16 0.50
CA GLY A 29 2.81 6.93 -0.68
C GLY A 29 1.92 6.66 -1.89
N LEU A 30 1.70 5.39 -2.24
CA LEU A 30 0.84 5.01 -3.37
C LEU A 30 -0.64 5.27 -3.11
N VAL A 31 -1.11 5.02 -1.90
CA VAL A 31 -2.52 5.26 -1.52
C VAL A 31 -2.95 6.69 -1.79
N LEU A 32 -2.10 7.65 -1.41
CA LEU A 32 -2.38 9.07 -1.61
C LEU A 32 -2.06 9.56 -3.02
N THR A 33 -1.23 8.85 -3.76
CA THR A 33 -0.82 9.20 -5.12
C THR A 33 -1.75 8.64 -6.18
N LEU A 34 -2.39 7.50 -5.92
CA LEU A 34 -3.25 6.81 -6.88
C LEU A 34 -4.36 7.69 -7.46
N PRO A 35 -5.11 8.49 -6.67
CA PRO A 35 -6.12 9.40 -7.23
C PRO A 35 -5.55 10.40 -8.24
N PHE A 36 -4.36 10.94 -7.98
CA PHE A 36 -3.71 11.88 -8.91
C PHE A 36 -3.17 11.18 -10.15
N ALA A 37 -2.63 9.97 -10.00
CA ALA A 37 -2.17 9.17 -11.13
C ALA A 37 -3.34 8.77 -12.06
N LEU A 38 -4.52 8.51 -11.51
CA LEU A 38 -5.75 8.22 -12.28
C LEU A 38 -6.32 9.46 -12.98
N MET A 39 -5.90 10.68 -12.65
CA MET A 39 -6.22 11.88 -13.45
C MET A 39 -5.38 11.96 -14.72
N VAL A 40 -4.27 11.24 -14.78
CA VAL A 40 -3.32 11.24 -15.91
C VAL A 40 -3.46 9.99 -16.76
N VAL A 41 -3.90 8.88 -16.16
CA VAL A 41 -4.05 7.57 -16.81
C VAL A 41 -5.42 7.02 -16.47
N ASP A 42 -6.15 6.57 -17.48
CA ASP A 42 -7.56 6.16 -17.34
C ASP A 42 -7.74 4.83 -16.57
N SER A 43 -6.74 3.94 -16.60
CA SER A 43 -6.86 2.62 -15.99
C SER A 43 -5.89 2.40 -14.83
N PRO A 44 -6.37 1.96 -13.65
CA PRO A 44 -5.50 1.57 -12.54
C PRO A 44 -4.61 0.38 -12.90
N LEU A 45 -5.02 -0.50 -13.80
CA LEU A 45 -4.22 -1.66 -14.22
C LEU A 45 -2.95 -1.24 -14.97
N ASP A 46 -2.98 -0.11 -15.68
CA ASP A 46 -1.82 0.45 -16.36
C ASP A 46 -0.79 1.04 -15.37
N ILE A 47 -1.28 1.57 -14.23
CA ILE A 47 -0.45 2.19 -13.20
C ILE A 47 0.18 1.14 -12.27
N MET A 48 -0.52 0.04 -12.00
CA MET A 48 -0.12 -0.97 -11.00
C MET A 48 1.29 -1.53 -11.23
N PRO A 49 1.71 -1.93 -12.44
CA PRO A 49 3.08 -2.42 -12.64
C PRO A 49 4.14 -1.39 -12.29
N LEU A 50 3.94 -0.12 -12.68
CA LEU A 50 4.84 0.99 -12.36
C LEU A 50 4.87 1.25 -10.85
N ALA A 51 3.71 1.20 -10.21
CA ALA A 51 3.55 1.36 -8.76
C ALA A 51 4.28 0.26 -7.98
N VAL A 52 4.20 -1.00 -8.44
CA VAL A 52 4.92 -2.14 -7.84
C VAL A 52 6.42 -1.94 -7.94
N VAL A 53 6.93 -1.60 -9.13
CA VAL A 53 8.37 -1.36 -9.35
C VAL A 53 8.86 -0.20 -8.48
N HIS A 54 8.12 0.91 -8.44
CA HIS A 54 8.45 2.05 -7.59
C HIS A 54 8.46 1.68 -6.09
N ALA A 55 7.43 0.97 -5.63
CA ALA A 55 7.35 0.53 -4.24
C ALA A 55 8.49 -0.42 -3.86
N PHE A 56 8.88 -1.30 -4.79
CA PHE A 56 9.98 -2.24 -4.62
C PHE A 56 11.33 -1.52 -4.50
N VAL A 57 11.62 -0.60 -5.43
CA VAL A 57 12.86 0.19 -5.44
C VAL A 57 12.99 1.02 -4.15
N VAL A 58 11.94 1.75 -3.79
CA VAL A 58 11.94 2.58 -2.56
C VAL A 58 12.01 1.71 -1.32
N GLY A 59 11.32 0.56 -1.31
CA GLY A 59 11.34 -0.40 -0.21
C GLY A 59 12.72 -1.00 0.00
N ILE A 60 13.36 -1.49 -1.04
CA ILE A 60 14.73 -2.03 -0.98
C ILE A 60 15.71 -0.95 -0.51
N SER A 61 15.65 0.24 -1.10
CA SER A 61 16.52 1.35 -0.70
C SER A 61 16.40 1.66 0.79
N THR A 62 15.17 1.69 1.32
CA THR A 62 14.92 1.94 2.74
C THR A 62 15.49 0.83 3.63
N VAL A 63 15.27 -0.43 3.25
CA VAL A 63 15.81 -1.59 3.99
C VAL A 63 17.34 -1.58 3.96
N PHE A 64 17.94 -1.27 2.79
CA PHE A 64 19.38 -1.25 2.64
C PHE A 64 20.04 -0.18 3.50
N LEU A 65 19.45 1.02 3.55
CA LEU A 65 19.94 2.13 4.37
C LEU A 65 19.81 1.86 5.88
N ARG A 66 18.83 1.05 6.30
CA ARG A 66 18.53 0.76 7.70
C ARG A 66 18.67 -0.71 8.07
N PHE A 67 19.44 -1.47 7.31
CA PHE A 67 19.58 -2.93 7.43
C PHE A 67 19.86 -3.41 8.86
N ARG A 68 20.68 -2.67 9.61
CA ARG A 68 21.07 -3.01 10.99
C ARG A 68 19.97 -2.78 12.02
N ASN A 69 18.96 -1.96 11.68
CA ASN A 69 17.85 -1.61 12.58
C ASN A 69 16.58 -2.44 12.29
N VAL A 70 16.65 -3.37 11.34
CA VAL A 70 15.51 -4.22 10.97
C VAL A 70 15.45 -5.43 11.88
N ASP A 71 14.31 -5.65 12.55
CA ASP A 71 13.98 -6.93 13.20
C ASP A 71 13.59 -7.96 12.13
N TRP A 72 14.58 -8.68 11.65
CA TRP A 72 14.43 -9.70 10.61
C TRP A 72 13.50 -10.84 11.02
N MET A 73 13.50 -11.22 12.30
CA MET A 73 12.64 -12.29 12.79
C MET A 73 11.17 -11.88 12.71
N GLN A 74 10.86 -10.67 13.14
CA GLN A 74 9.49 -10.14 13.08
C GLN A 74 9.05 -9.91 11.63
N LEU A 75 9.91 -9.33 10.80
CA LEU A 75 9.64 -9.12 9.37
C LEU A 75 9.28 -10.44 8.67
N LEU A 76 10.08 -11.49 8.87
CA LEU A 76 9.83 -12.80 8.26
C LEU A 76 8.53 -13.45 8.76
N LYS A 77 8.18 -13.28 10.03
CA LYS A 77 6.89 -13.75 10.57
C LYS A 77 5.71 -13.04 9.90
N MET A 78 5.81 -11.71 9.74
CA MET A 78 4.77 -10.92 9.07
C MET A 78 4.64 -11.32 7.60
N ILE A 79 5.75 -11.46 6.88
CA ILE A 79 5.77 -11.90 5.47
C ILE A 79 5.09 -13.27 5.32
N LYS A 80 5.41 -14.24 6.17
CA LYS A 80 4.79 -15.58 6.13
C LYS A 80 3.27 -15.53 6.30
N VAL A 81 2.77 -14.70 7.22
CA VAL A 81 1.32 -14.53 7.45
C VAL A 81 0.64 -13.85 6.27
N MET A 82 1.31 -12.90 5.64
CA MET A 82 0.76 -12.09 4.55
C MET A 82 0.89 -12.76 3.18
N ALA A 83 1.81 -13.70 2.99
CA ALA A 83 2.14 -14.28 1.67
C ALA A 83 0.90 -14.86 0.96
N ILE A 84 0.11 -15.67 1.65
CA ILE A 84 -1.10 -16.28 1.09
C ILE A 84 -2.16 -15.20 0.78
N PRO A 85 -2.55 -14.30 1.71
CA PRO A 85 -3.48 -13.22 1.41
C PRO A 85 -3.04 -12.29 0.27
N VAL A 86 -1.75 -12.00 0.13
CA VAL A 86 -1.23 -11.20 -0.99
C VAL A 86 -1.50 -11.88 -2.33
N LEU A 87 -1.27 -13.20 -2.42
CA LEU A 87 -1.57 -13.96 -3.65
C LEU A 87 -3.06 -13.92 -3.99
N PHE A 88 -3.94 -14.08 -3.01
CA PHE A 88 -5.39 -13.93 -3.22
C PHE A 88 -5.77 -12.51 -3.64
N GLY A 89 -5.10 -11.48 -3.09
CA GLY A 89 -5.29 -10.09 -3.51
C GLY A 89 -4.87 -9.86 -4.97
N LEU A 90 -3.72 -10.41 -5.39
CA LEU A 90 -3.26 -10.36 -6.79
C LEU A 90 -4.24 -11.05 -7.73
N PHE A 91 -4.79 -12.20 -7.33
CA PHE A 91 -5.82 -12.86 -8.10
C PHE A 91 -7.09 -12.02 -8.20
N GLY A 92 -7.48 -11.37 -7.11
CA GLY A 92 -8.58 -10.41 -7.07
C GLY A 92 -8.37 -9.22 -8.01
N LEU A 93 -7.15 -8.69 -8.11
CA LEU A 93 -6.80 -7.60 -9.03
C LEU A 93 -7.10 -7.94 -10.50
N ILE A 94 -6.89 -9.19 -10.89
CA ILE A 94 -7.10 -9.64 -12.27
C ILE A 94 -8.58 -10.00 -12.55
N THR A 95 -9.31 -10.45 -11.51
CA THR A 95 -10.67 -10.98 -11.66
C THR A 95 -11.77 -9.96 -11.36
N ILE A 96 -11.49 -8.96 -10.52
CA ILE A 96 -12.48 -7.95 -10.14
C ILE A 96 -12.62 -6.91 -11.26
N PRO A 97 -13.84 -6.58 -11.70
CA PRO A 97 -14.06 -5.50 -12.66
C PRO A 97 -13.49 -4.18 -12.15
N GLU A 98 -12.90 -3.39 -13.05
CA GLU A 98 -12.22 -2.15 -12.76
C GLU A 98 -13.05 -1.16 -11.92
N THR A 99 -14.35 -1.05 -12.21
CA THR A 99 -15.27 -0.17 -11.48
C THR A 99 -15.35 -0.54 -9.99
N TRP A 100 -15.42 -1.82 -9.66
CA TRP A 100 -15.45 -2.30 -8.27
C TRP A 100 -14.11 -2.13 -7.59
N LEU A 101 -13.02 -2.33 -8.33
CA LEU A 101 -11.67 -2.09 -7.85
C LEU A 101 -11.49 -0.62 -7.44
N LEU A 102 -11.92 0.31 -8.30
CA LEU A 102 -11.86 1.76 -8.02
C LEU A 102 -12.71 2.12 -6.80
N LEU A 103 -13.94 1.65 -6.72
CA LEU A 103 -14.81 1.89 -5.57
C LEU A 103 -14.19 1.38 -4.27
N LEU A 104 -13.59 0.19 -4.29
CA LEU A 104 -12.90 -0.39 -3.15
C LEU A 104 -11.69 0.46 -2.74
N VAL A 105 -10.84 0.82 -3.69
CA VAL A 105 -9.64 1.65 -3.44
C VAL A 105 -10.02 2.98 -2.82
N PHE A 106 -10.95 3.72 -3.46
CA PHE A 106 -11.39 5.01 -2.94
C PHE A 106 -12.13 4.89 -1.60
N GLY A 107 -12.95 3.85 -1.42
CA GLY A 107 -13.61 3.56 -0.15
C GLY A 107 -12.62 3.32 0.99
N VAL A 108 -11.57 2.54 0.76
CA VAL A 108 -10.52 2.29 1.74
C VAL A 108 -9.73 3.57 2.05
N VAL A 109 -9.37 4.34 1.01
CA VAL A 109 -8.67 5.64 1.20
C VAL A 109 -9.53 6.60 2.02
N LEU A 110 -10.81 6.71 1.72
CA LEU A 110 -11.76 7.53 2.48
C LEU A 110 -11.85 7.07 3.94
N MET A 111 -12.01 5.77 4.16
CA MET A 111 -12.07 5.19 5.51
C MET A 111 -10.81 5.52 6.31
N TYR A 112 -9.62 5.39 5.72
CA TYR A 112 -8.37 5.77 6.37
C TYR A 112 -8.29 7.27 6.66
N SER A 113 -8.70 8.11 5.72
CA SER A 113 -8.70 9.57 5.88
C SER A 113 -9.63 10.01 7.00
N VAL A 114 -10.83 9.46 7.05
CA VAL A 114 -11.80 9.75 8.12
C VAL A 114 -11.31 9.24 9.47
N ASN A 115 -10.77 8.02 9.51
CA ASN A 115 -10.21 7.45 10.74
C ASN A 115 -8.98 8.22 11.25
N TYR A 116 -8.22 8.85 10.37
CA TYR A 116 -7.10 9.71 10.75
C TYR A 116 -7.57 11.01 11.41
N ILE A 117 -8.65 11.61 10.89
CA ILE A 117 -9.23 12.85 11.43
C ILE A 117 -10.01 12.59 12.74
N ARG A 118 -10.77 11.50 12.74
CA ARG A 118 -11.54 11.04 13.91
C ARG A 118 -11.28 9.55 14.10
N PRO A 119 -10.51 9.14 15.11
CA PRO A 119 -10.18 7.73 15.32
C PRO A 119 -11.41 6.96 15.82
N PHE A 120 -12.24 6.51 14.88
CA PHE A 120 -13.40 5.63 15.15
C PHE A 120 -12.97 4.19 15.35
N ILE A 121 -11.97 3.76 14.60
CA ILE A 121 -11.45 2.39 14.62
C ILE A 121 -10.13 2.41 15.39
N GLN A 122 -10.22 2.23 16.70
CA GLN A 122 -9.06 1.88 17.49
C GLN A 122 -8.86 0.37 17.36
N LEU A 123 -8.00 -0.04 16.46
CA LEU A 123 -7.60 -1.44 16.36
C LEU A 123 -6.90 -1.82 17.66
N LYS A 124 -7.64 -2.44 18.58
CA LYS A 124 -7.02 -3.11 19.74
C LYS A 124 -6.22 -4.28 19.21
N VAL A 125 -4.94 -4.03 18.99
CA VAL A 125 -4.01 -4.97 18.40
C VAL A 125 -3.52 -5.89 19.51
N GLY A 126 -3.93 -7.15 19.52
CA GLY A 126 -3.51 -8.15 20.50
C GLY A 126 -3.83 -9.57 20.02
N GLY A 127 -2.91 -10.50 20.20
CA GLY A 127 -3.12 -11.93 19.92
C GLY A 127 -3.60 -12.25 18.49
N TRP A 128 -4.73 -12.91 18.36
CA TRP A 128 -5.33 -13.33 17.08
C TRP A 128 -5.77 -12.16 16.19
N SER A 129 -6.14 -11.03 16.80
CA SER A 129 -6.54 -9.82 16.07
C SER A 129 -5.40 -9.33 15.17
N ASN A 130 -4.14 -9.41 15.62
CA ASN A 130 -2.98 -9.00 14.82
C ASN A 130 -2.83 -9.81 13.54
N THR A 131 -3.07 -11.12 13.63
CA THR A 131 -2.98 -12.02 12.49
C THR A 131 -4.05 -11.70 11.46
N LEU A 132 -5.29 -11.47 11.89
CA LEU A 132 -6.39 -11.08 10.99
C LEU A 132 -6.14 -9.73 10.31
N VAL A 133 -5.66 -8.74 11.06
CA VAL A 133 -5.33 -7.42 10.51
C VAL A 133 -4.18 -7.52 9.51
N LEU A 134 -3.16 -8.34 9.78
CA LEU A 134 -2.07 -8.60 8.82
C LEU A 134 -2.56 -9.32 7.57
N MET A 135 -3.47 -10.28 7.70
CA MET A 135 -4.05 -10.99 6.55
C MET A 135 -4.87 -10.03 5.68
N LEU A 136 -5.70 -9.17 6.29
CA LEU A 136 -6.44 -8.12 5.57
C LEU A 136 -5.50 -7.12 4.91
N GLY A 137 -4.47 -6.68 5.63
CA GLY A 137 -3.44 -5.80 5.09
C GLY A 137 -2.69 -6.43 3.92
N GLY A 138 -2.38 -7.73 4.01
CA GLY A 138 -1.79 -8.51 2.93
C GLY A 138 -2.70 -8.59 1.70
N TYR A 139 -3.97 -8.92 1.89
CA TYR A 139 -4.96 -8.98 0.81
C TYR A 139 -5.10 -7.62 0.10
N LEU A 140 -5.28 -6.54 0.85
CA LEU A 140 -5.37 -5.19 0.30
C LEU A 140 -4.07 -4.73 -0.37
N SER A 141 -2.92 -5.18 0.12
CA SER A 141 -1.63 -4.91 -0.52
C SER A 141 -1.48 -5.62 -1.86
N GLY A 142 -1.94 -6.87 -1.95
CA GLY A 142 -1.96 -7.62 -3.20
C GLY A 142 -2.96 -7.06 -4.21
N LEU A 143 -4.11 -6.59 -3.74
CA LEU A 143 -5.19 -6.07 -4.58
C LEU A 143 -4.84 -4.70 -5.19
N ALA A 144 -4.32 -3.77 -4.39
CA ALA A 144 -4.14 -2.39 -4.84
C ALA A 144 -2.97 -1.64 -4.15
N LEU A 145 -2.04 -2.34 -3.49
CA LEU A 145 -0.92 -1.77 -2.74
C LEU A 145 -1.33 -0.80 -1.59
N ILE A 146 -2.58 -0.91 -1.11
CA ILE A 146 -3.17 -0.01 -0.09
C ILE A 146 -3.18 -0.60 1.33
N GLY A 147 -2.62 -1.78 1.54
CA GLY A 147 -2.60 -2.47 2.84
C GLY A 147 -1.60 -1.90 3.87
N SER A 148 -0.70 -1.00 3.45
CA SER A 148 0.38 -0.48 4.30
C SER A 148 -0.07 0.08 5.65
N PRO A 149 -1.15 0.86 5.78
CA PRO A 149 -1.58 1.39 7.08
C PRO A 149 -1.96 0.32 8.09
N LEU A 150 -2.60 -0.78 7.65
CA LEU A 150 -2.94 -1.91 8.53
C LEU A 150 -1.69 -2.64 9.02
N ILE A 151 -0.72 -2.82 8.12
CA ILE A 151 0.55 -3.47 8.43
C ILE A 151 1.33 -2.65 9.45
N VAL A 152 1.41 -1.33 9.25
CA VAL A 152 2.08 -0.39 10.16
C VAL A 152 1.39 -0.34 11.53
N ALA A 153 0.05 -0.39 11.59
CA ALA A 153 -0.68 -0.44 12.84
C ALA A 153 -0.30 -1.66 13.69
N VAL A 154 -0.13 -2.83 13.06
CA VAL A 154 0.31 -4.05 13.76
C VAL A 154 1.79 -4.00 14.13
N ALA A 155 2.64 -3.49 13.23
CA ALA A 155 4.08 -3.40 13.47
C ALA A 155 4.41 -2.41 14.60
N GLY A 156 3.74 -1.24 14.62
CA GLY A 156 3.95 -0.19 15.61
C GLY A 156 3.66 -0.63 17.05
N HIS A 157 2.59 -1.39 17.27
CA HIS A 157 2.24 -1.90 18.61
C HIS A 157 3.19 -2.98 19.18
N ARG A 158 4.11 -3.49 18.39
CA ARG A 158 5.08 -4.51 18.86
C ARG A 158 6.46 -3.93 19.19
N ILE A 159 6.64 -2.63 18.95
CA ILE A 159 7.92 -1.94 19.15
C ILE A 159 7.90 -1.16 20.50
N GLU A 160 6.71 -0.97 21.10
CA GLU A 160 6.54 -0.47 22.48
C GLU A 160 6.55 -1.64 23.49
#